data_e99decf66d9de1f6003d02e4a0ede35f
#
_entry.id   e99decf66d9de1f6003d02e4a0ede35f
#
_cell.length_a   1.000
_cell.length_b   1.000
_cell.length_c   1.000
_cell.angle_alpha   90.00
_cell.angle_beta   90.00
_cell.angle_gamma   90.00
#
_symmetry.space_group_name_H-M   'P 1'
#
loop_
_entity.id
_entity.type
_entity.pdbx_description
1 polymer ?
#
loop_
_entity_poly.entity_id
_entity_poly.type
_entity_poly.pdbx_seq_one_letter_code
_entity_poly.pdbx_strand_id
1 'polypeptide(L)'
;MNGKRSDRSGGQGAVLGQADDRWVLPRPMRRAVRFCVSLASGRIHIPSHVGTVATFGFLAVVGVYGMSLGGHTQDVAQSTTAAAGFAIENVRVSGNNETSEIDILQLLGLDGATSLVALNVGDARHKLEQLPWVESAEVRKVYPKTIDVVLKERQAFGIWQHGSDLSLIERDGSVIAPLRDNKFASLPLFVGRDAETAAAPFLDQMANFPEIRSRVKAYVRIAERRWDLHLDSGVVLRLPSGDISNALGVLARLEKSQSVLERDIAAVDLRLSDRTTVELTTGAEKRRQDALDARAKALKKAKDQT
;
A
#
# COMPACT_ATOMS: atom_id res chain seq x y z
N MET A 1 90.10 13.60 70.17
CA MET A 1 90.10 14.47 71.36
C MET A 1 88.69 15.06 71.48
N ASN A 2 88.05 14.72 72.57
CA ASN A 2 87.07 15.47 73.40
C ASN A 2 85.90 16.19 72.64
N GLY A 3 84.72 16.12 73.08
CA GLY A 3 84.09 15.59 74.25
C GLY A 3 82.72 16.19 74.42
N LYS A 4 81.88 15.34 74.94
CA LYS A 4 80.79 15.60 75.92
C LYS A 4 79.56 16.39 75.56
N ARG A 5 78.38 15.71 75.62
CA ARG A 5 77.35 15.70 76.70
C ARG A 5 76.61 17.02 76.82
N SER A 6 75.33 17.07 77.03
CA SER A 6 74.32 16.32 77.77
C SER A 6 72.95 16.94 77.59
N ASP A 7 71.93 16.16 77.44
CA ASP A 7 70.84 15.90 78.36
C ASP A 7 69.73 16.92 78.63
N ARG A 8 68.51 16.35 78.59
CA ARG A 8 67.26 16.65 79.34
C ARG A 8 66.34 17.73 78.76
N SER A 9 65.18 17.47 78.58
CA SER A 9 64.00 16.75 79.07
C SER A 9 62.77 17.66 78.95
N GLY A 10 61.70 17.06 78.60
CA GLY A 10 60.37 17.35 79.15
C GLY A 10 59.46 18.30 78.42
N GLY A 11 58.32 17.80 78.12
CA GLY A 11 57.14 18.64 77.93
C GLY A 11 56.10 18.05 76.95
N GLN A 12 55.17 17.30 77.52
CA GLN A 12 53.94 16.89 76.87
C GLN A 12 53.11 18.10 76.49
N GLY A 13 52.58 18.14 75.32
CA GLY A 13 51.54 19.07 74.90
C GLY A 13 50.81 18.48 73.68
N ALA A 14 49.72 17.76 73.94
CA ALA A 14 48.81 17.29 72.94
C ALA A 14 48.10 18.48 72.26
N VAL A 15 48.28 18.72 70.99
CA VAL A 15 47.45 19.62 70.19
C VAL A 15 46.81 18.83 69.09
N LEU A 16 45.51 18.74 69.17
CA LEU A 16 44.62 18.18 68.19
C LEU A 16 44.87 18.83 66.81
N GLY A 17 45.38 18.06 65.85
CA GLY A 17 45.51 18.48 64.46
C GLY A 17 44.12 18.51 63.82
N GLN A 18 43.64 19.68 63.50
CA GLN A 18 42.56 19.90 62.55
C GLN A 18 42.97 19.24 61.15
N ALA A 19 42.25 18.27 60.76
CA ALA A 19 42.33 17.76 59.42
C ALA A 19 41.75 18.80 58.41
N ASP A 20 42.63 19.55 57.78
CA ASP A 20 42.33 20.39 56.64
C ASP A 20 41.86 19.46 55.47
N ASP A 21 40.57 19.32 55.35
CA ASP A 21 39.93 18.63 54.28
C ASP A 21 40.08 19.47 53.00
N ARG A 22 41.30 19.46 52.43
CA ARG A 22 41.60 20.10 51.18
C ARG A 22 41.03 19.22 50.06
N TRP A 23 39.88 19.62 49.52
CA TRP A 23 39.31 19.08 48.29
C TRP A 23 40.39 19.06 47.21
N VAL A 24 40.94 17.88 46.95
CA VAL A 24 41.96 17.69 45.92
C VAL A 24 41.25 17.38 44.61
N LEU A 25 41.06 18.37 43.75
CA LEU A 25 40.51 18.20 42.42
C LEU A 25 41.25 17.10 41.62
N PRO A 26 40.52 16.26 40.92
CA PRO A 26 41.11 15.25 40.03
C PRO A 26 42.08 15.84 39.02
N ARG A 27 43.12 15.08 38.66
CA ARG A 27 44.20 15.53 37.77
C ARG A 27 43.75 16.24 36.48
N PRO A 28 42.69 15.82 35.74
CA PRO A 28 42.24 16.54 34.55
C PRO A 28 41.66 17.92 34.87
N MET A 29 40.93 18.07 36.01
CA MET A 29 40.35 19.34 36.41
C MET A 29 41.42 20.35 36.85
N ARG A 30 42.51 19.91 37.50
CA ARG A 30 43.64 20.81 37.84
C ARG A 30 44.34 21.37 36.58
N ARG A 31 44.37 20.61 35.48
CA ARG A 31 44.91 21.11 34.21
C ARG A 31 43.98 22.17 33.61
N ALA A 32 42.67 21.94 33.62
CA ALA A 32 41.68 22.90 33.14
C ALA A 32 41.68 24.18 33.97
N VAL A 33 41.66 24.08 35.34
CA VAL A 33 41.71 25.24 36.23
C VAL A 33 43.01 26.03 36.05
N ARG A 34 44.18 25.36 35.93
CA ARG A 34 45.46 26.04 35.66
C ARG A 34 45.46 26.73 34.31
N PHE A 35 44.85 26.12 33.30
CA PHE A 35 44.71 26.73 31.99
C PHE A 35 43.80 27.98 32.05
N CYS A 36 42.66 27.91 32.73
CA CYS A 36 41.77 29.04 32.92
C CYS A 36 42.46 30.18 33.75
N VAL A 37 43.21 29.84 34.80
CA VAL A 37 43.95 30.83 35.59
C VAL A 37 45.10 31.46 34.78
N SER A 38 45.78 30.69 33.94
CA SER A 38 46.85 31.23 33.02
C SER A 38 46.26 32.13 31.94
N LEU A 39 45.04 31.85 31.51
CA LEU A 39 44.29 32.71 30.59
C LEU A 39 43.91 34.03 31.27
N ALA A 40 43.33 33.96 32.47
CA ALA A 40 42.90 35.15 33.25
C ALA A 40 44.07 36.01 33.75
N SER A 41 45.26 35.42 33.98
CA SER A 41 46.45 36.13 34.42
C SER A 41 47.27 36.76 33.26
N GLY A 42 46.83 36.73 32.01
CA GLY A 42 47.47 37.36 30.88
C GLY A 42 48.87 36.82 30.53
N ARG A 43 49.27 35.64 31.06
CA ARG A 43 50.57 35.02 30.81
C ARG A 43 50.70 34.31 29.45
N ILE A 44 49.56 34.13 28.78
CA ILE A 44 49.52 33.50 27.43
C ILE A 44 49.31 34.62 26.42
N HIS A 45 50.25 34.79 25.52
CA HIS A 45 50.13 35.73 24.38
C HIS A 45 49.12 35.11 23.40
N ILE A 46 47.88 35.57 23.48
CA ILE A 46 46.81 35.12 22.55
C ILE A 46 46.90 35.95 21.29
N PRO A 47 47.18 35.38 20.10
CA PRO A 47 47.15 36.12 18.85
C PRO A 47 45.78 36.79 18.68
N SER A 48 45.76 38.05 18.22
CA SER A 48 44.55 38.86 18.12
C SER A 48 43.38 38.20 17.37
N HIS A 49 43.67 37.22 16.52
CA HIS A 49 42.66 36.49 15.71
C HIS A 49 42.02 35.27 16.45
N VAL A 50 42.61 34.80 17.58
CA VAL A 50 42.08 33.62 18.28
C VAL A 50 40.69 33.89 18.86
N GLY A 51 40.48 35.07 19.40
CA GLY A 51 39.17 35.51 19.90
C GLY A 51 38.10 35.51 18.78
N THR A 52 38.46 36.08 17.65
CA THR A 52 37.57 36.15 16.49
C THR A 52 37.21 34.76 15.97
N VAL A 53 38.22 33.88 15.80
CA VAL A 53 38.03 32.49 15.32
C VAL A 53 37.17 31.69 16.35
N ALA A 54 37.41 31.86 17.64
CA ALA A 54 36.65 31.21 18.68
C ALA A 54 35.17 31.68 18.69
N THR A 55 34.94 33.00 18.49
CA THR A 55 33.58 33.53 18.40
C THR A 55 32.85 33.00 17.19
N PHE A 56 33.47 33.00 15.99
CA PHE A 56 32.86 32.42 14.81
C PHE A 56 32.63 30.90 14.95
N GLY A 57 33.60 30.19 15.53
CA GLY A 57 33.44 28.76 15.83
C GLY A 57 32.27 28.49 16.77
N PHE A 58 32.13 29.28 17.82
CA PHE A 58 31.03 29.17 18.78
C PHE A 58 29.68 29.47 18.10
N LEU A 59 29.59 30.57 17.35
CA LEU A 59 28.38 30.91 16.59
C LEU A 59 28.00 29.83 15.57
N ALA A 60 28.99 29.24 14.91
CA ALA A 60 28.75 28.13 13.98
C ALA A 60 28.19 26.89 14.70
N VAL A 61 28.78 26.53 15.87
CA VAL A 61 28.28 25.38 16.64
C VAL A 61 26.89 25.65 17.19
N VAL A 62 26.62 26.84 17.72
CA VAL A 62 25.29 27.23 18.20
C VAL A 62 24.28 27.27 17.05
N GLY A 63 24.68 27.78 15.88
CA GLY A 63 23.85 27.78 14.68
C GLY A 63 23.49 26.38 14.22
N VAL A 64 24.46 25.46 14.11
CA VAL A 64 24.22 24.07 13.75
C VAL A 64 23.36 23.35 14.80
N TYR A 65 23.62 23.61 16.08
CA TYR A 65 22.81 23.04 17.17
C TYR A 65 21.37 23.56 17.14
N GLY A 66 21.18 24.86 16.94
CA GLY A 66 19.86 25.48 16.80
C GLY A 66 19.09 24.93 15.58
N MET A 67 19.77 24.74 14.45
CA MET A 67 19.21 24.10 13.24
C MET A 67 18.79 22.67 13.52
N SER A 68 19.59 21.90 14.26
CA SER A 68 19.26 20.49 14.56
C SER A 68 18.05 20.38 15.48
N LEU A 69 17.89 21.27 16.45
CA LEU A 69 16.70 21.33 17.34
C LEU A 69 15.45 21.86 16.61
N GLY A 70 15.61 22.77 15.66
CA GLY A 70 14.52 23.36 14.90
C GLY A 70 14.05 22.52 13.72
N GLY A 71 14.67 21.37 13.41
CA GLY A 71 14.32 20.51 12.27
C GLY A 71 14.69 21.10 10.90
N HIS A 72 15.35 22.25 10.81
CA HIS A 72 15.64 22.98 9.57
C HIS A 72 16.94 22.53 8.87
N THR A 73 17.58 21.50 9.39
CA THR A 73 18.83 20.96 8.80
C THR A 73 18.64 20.45 7.39
N GLN A 74 17.47 19.87 7.10
CA GLN A 74 17.14 19.36 5.76
C GLN A 74 16.93 20.52 4.77
N ASP A 75 16.23 21.58 5.17
CA ASP A 75 15.93 22.72 4.31
C ASP A 75 17.22 23.47 3.91
N VAL A 76 18.15 23.63 4.85
CA VAL A 76 19.45 24.27 4.58
C VAL A 76 20.34 23.37 3.73
N ALA A 77 20.31 22.05 3.96
CA ALA A 77 21.04 21.11 3.11
C ALA A 77 20.46 21.08 1.69
N GLN A 78 19.13 21.14 1.55
CA GLN A 78 18.48 21.23 0.24
C GLN A 78 18.86 22.48 -0.51
N SER A 79 18.69 23.65 0.10
CA SER A 79 18.97 24.94 -0.55
C SER A 79 20.44 25.11 -0.92
N THR A 80 21.37 24.70 -0.08
CA THR A 80 22.81 24.79 -0.36
C THR A 80 23.25 23.82 -1.45
N THR A 81 22.76 22.59 -1.45
CA THR A 81 23.10 21.59 -2.48
C THR A 81 22.39 21.86 -3.80
N ALA A 82 21.17 22.40 -3.78
CA ALA A 82 20.49 22.87 -5.00
C ALA A 82 21.27 24.03 -5.64
N ALA A 83 21.71 25.02 -4.85
CA ALA A 83 22.54 26.12 -5.32
C ALA A 83 23.90 25.66 -5.86
N ALA A 84 24.43 24.54 -5.35
CA ALA A 84 25.68 23.93 -5.87
C ALA A 84 25.47 23.12 -7.18
N GLY A 85 24.29 23.19 -7.80
CA GLY A 85 23.99 22.56 -9.10
C GLY A 85 23.44 21.15 -9.04
N PHE A 86 22.97 20.70 -7.87
CA PHE A 86 22.30 19.41 -7.69
C PHE A 86 20.77 19.53 -7.58
N ALA A 87 20.19 20.63 -8.06
CA ALA A 87 18.75 20.76 -8.23
C ALA A 87 18.24 19.71 -9.23
N ILE A 88 17.09 19.12 -8.95
CA ILE A 88 16.45 18.15 -9.84
C ILE A 88 15.84 18.93 -11.00
N GLU A 89 16.36 18.71 -12.20
CA GLU A 89 15.87 19.35 -13.44
C GLU A 89 15.05 18.38 -14.29
N ASN A 90 15.37 17.08 -14.21
CA ASN A 90 14.72 16.05 -15.02
C ASN A 90 14.18 14.93 -14.15
N VAL A 91 12.93 14.56 -14.38
CA VAL A 91 12.32 13.37 -13.80
C VAL A 91 11.89 12.48 -14.96
N ARG A 92 12.39 11.27 -14.98
CA ARG A 92 11.98 10.24 -15.95
C ARG A 92 11.08 9.26 -15.24
N VAL A 93 9.85 9.16 -15.70
CA VAL A 93 8.89 8.18 -15.19
C VAL A 93 8.67 7.13 -16.27
N SER A 94 8.64 5.88 -15.88
CA SER A 94 8.33 4.75 -16.76
C SER A 94 7.48 3.71 -16.05
N GLY A 95 6.67 2.97 -16.84
CA GLY A 95 5.75 1.95 -16.29
C GLY A 95 4.45 2.52 -15.73
N ASN A 96 4.21 3.83 -15.86
CA ASN A 96 2.99 4.50 -15.47
C ASN A 96 1.98 4.53 -16.63
N ASN A 97 0.95 3.67 -16.58
CA ASN A 97 -0.16 3.67 -17.54
C ASN A 97 -1.42 4.30 -16.94
N GLU A 98 -1.69 3.99 -15.68
CA GLU A 98 -2.85 4.44 -14.91
C GLU A 98 -2.53 5.57 -13.96
N THR A 99 -1.28 5.67 -13.52
CA THR A 99 -0.80 6.70 -12.59
C THR A 99 -0.33 7.92 -13.37
N SER A 100 -0.89 9.09 -13.04
CA SER A 100 -0.49 10.35 -13.68
C SER A 100 0.93 10.75 -13.28
N GLU A 101 1.75 11.18 -14.24
CA GLU A 101 3.07 11.74 -13.97
C GLU A 101 2.99 12.97 -13.05
N ILE A 102 1.93 13.77 -13.19
CA ILE A 102 1.70 14.95 -12.35
C ILE A 102 1.48 14.54 -10.89
N ASP A 103 0.69 13.48 -10.64
CA ASP A 103 0.45 12.98 -9.29
C ASP A 103 1.75 12.47 -8.65
N ILE A 104 2.61 11.82 -9.43
CA ILE A 104 3.93 11.35 -9.00
C ILE A 104 4.81 12.54 -8.59
N LEU A 105 4.90 13.57 -9.43
CA LEU A 105 5.71 14.75 -9.16
C LEU A 105 5.24 15.51 -7.92
N GLN A 106 3.93 15.69 -7.78
CA GLN A 106 3.32 16.34 -6.60
C GLN A 106 3.55 15.55 -5.32
N LEU A 107 3.37 14.22 -5.37
CA LEU A 107 3.57 13.34 -4.22
C LEU A 107 5.01 13.34 -3.73
N LEU A 108 5.96 13.42 -4.66
CA LEU A 108 7.39 13.50 -4.35
C LEU A 108 7.84 14.89 -3.93
N GLY A 109 6.98 15.92 -4.08
CA GLY A 109 7.31 17.31 -3.77
C GLY A 109 8.44 17.87 -4.65
N LEU A 110 8.48 17.46 -5.93
CA LEU A 110 9.49 17.89 -6.89
C LEU A 110 9.06 19.20 -7.55
N ASP A 111 9.33 20.30 -6.89
CA ASP A 111 8.98 21.67 -7.31
C ASP A 111 10.12 22.40 -8.06
N GLY A 112 11.18 21.68 -8.43
CA GLY A 112 12.37 22.25 -9.09
C GLY A 112 13.38 22.87 -8.13
N ALA A 113 13.03 23.08 -6.85
CA ALA A 113 13.94 23.54 -5.80
C ALA A 113 14.55 22.38 -5.00
N THR A 114 14.04 21.18 -5.18
CA THR A 114 14.48 19.99 -4.45
C THR A 114 15.85 19.52 -4.91
N SER A 115 16.75 19.32 -3.95
CA SER A 115 18.09 18.81 -4.25
C SER A 115 18.11 17.28 -4.40
N LEU A 116 18.76 16.79 -5.46
CA LEU A 116 18.98 15.37 -5.69
C LEU A 116 19.74 14.69 -4.54
N VAL A 117 20.68 15.41 -3.90
CA VAL A 117 21.49 14.91 -2.80
C VAL A 117 20.63 14.68 -1.56
N ALA A 118 19.77 15.67 -1.24
CA ALA A 118 18.94 15.67 -0.04
C ALA A 118 17.71 14.73 -0.15
N LEU A 119 17.28 14.38 -1.37
CA LEU A 119 16.14 13.46 -1.57
C LEU A 119 16.41 12.10 -0.93
N ASN A 120 15.51 11.66 -0.07
CA ASN A 120 15.52 10.30 0.46
C ASN A 120 14.78 9.35 -0.51
N VAL A 121 15.53 8.48 -1.17
CA VAL A 121 14.98 7.52 -2.14
C VAL A 121 14.05 6.51 -1.48
N GLY A 122 14.34 6.11 -0.24
CA GLY A 122 13.47 5.18 0.52
C GLY A 122 12.10 5.78 0.79
N ASP A 123 12.06 7.01 1.29
CA ASP A 123 10.81 7.72 1.55
C ASP A 123 10.04 8.00 0.26
N ALA A 124 10.73 8.38 -0.81
CA ALA A 124 10.15 8.58 -2.13
C ALA A 124 9.47 7.31 -2.65
N ARG A 125 10.15 6.16 -2.55
CA ARG A 125 9.61 4.87 -2.92
C ARG A 125 8.36 4.52 -2.09
N HIS A 126 8.43 4.64 -0.76
CA HIS A 126 7.29 4.35 0.11
C HIS A 126 6.06 5.23 -0.18
N LYS A 127 6.28 6.51 -0.51
CA LYS A 127 5.18 7.39 -0.93
C LYS A 127 4.55 6.90 -2.23
N LEU A 128 5.34 6.52 -3.22
CA LEU A 128 4.84 6.02 -4.50
C LEU A 128 4.05 4.71 -4.33
N GLU A 129 4.49 3.81 -3.46
CA GLU A 129 3.81 2.55 -3.15
C GLU A 129 2.47 2.75 -2.42
N GLN A 130 2.16 3.96 -1.92
CA GLN A 130 0.85 4.31 -1.37
C GLN A 130 -0.19 4.66 -2.44
N LEU A 131 0.24 4.91 -3.68
CA LEU A 131 -0.68 5.17 -4.77
C LEU A 131 -1.49 3.89 -5.10
N PRO A 132 -2.81 3.99 -5.31
CA PRO A 132 -3.67 2.83 -5.50
C PRO A 132 -3.24 1.88 -6.61
N TRP A 133 -2.75 2.44 -7.71
CA TRP A 133 -2.33 1.68 -8.89
C TRP A 133 -0.91 1.14 -8.81
N VAL A 134 -0.11 1.54 -7.83
CA VAL A 134 1.29 1.14 -7.73
C VAL A 134 1.44 -0.15 -6.92
N GLU A 135 1.92 -1.22 -7.57
CA GLU A 135 2.31 -2.47 -6.91
C GLU A 135 3.69 -2.33 -6.27
N SER A 136 4.64 -1.75 -7.02
CA SER A 136 5.99 -1.47 -6.54
C SER A 136 6.61 -0.31 -7.29
N ALA A 137 7.54 0.40 -6.64
CA ALA A 137 8.25 1.52 -7.22
C ALA A 137 9.77 1.36 -7.02
N GLU A 138 10.53 1.69 -8.03
CA GLU A 138 11.98 1.84 -7.95
C GLU A 138 12.34 3.30 -8.24
N VAL A 139 13.10 3.93 -7.35
CA VAL A 139 13.54 5.31 -7.49
C VAL A 139 15.07 5.32 -7.50
N ARG A 140 15.66 5.87 -8.53
CA ARG A 140 17.13 5.96 -8.70
C ARG A 140 17.58 7.39 -8.94
N LYS A 141 18.66 7.77 -8.26
CA LYS A 141 19.34 9.05 -8.50
C LYS A 141 20.32 8.88 -9.67
N VAL A 142 20.15 9.67 -10.71
CA VAL A 142 21.06 9.75 -11.85
C VAL A 142 21.73 11.12 -11.84
N TYR A 143 22.93 11.15 -11.28
CA TYR A 143 23.68 12.39 -11.14
C TYR A 143 24.01 13.02 -12.49
N PRO A 144 24.07 14.38 -12.58
CA PRO A 144 23.94 15.32 -11.45
C PRO A 144 22.52 15.79 -11.13
N LYS A 145 21.52 15.64 -12.01
CA LYS A 145 20.25 16.39 -11.94
C LYS A 145 19.00 15.59 -12.28
N THR A 146 19.09 14.27 -12.41
CA THR A 146 18.00 13.43 -12.90
C THR A 146 17.56 12.41 -11.85
N ILE A 147 16.26 12.19 -11.77
CA ILE A 147 15.66 11.05 -11.05
C ILE A 147 15.01 10.14 -12.07
N ASP A 148 15.29 8.84 -11.97
CA ASP A 148 14.57 7.79 -12.68
C ASP A 148 13.59 7.13 -11.71
N VAL A 149 12.31 7.12 -12.10
CA VAL A 149 11.22 6.45 -11.39
C VAL A 149 10.68 5.35 -12.31
N VAL A 150 10.77 4.12 -11.87
CA VAL A 150 10.21 2.97 -12.57
C VAL A 150 9.07 2.41 -11.72
N LEU A 151 7.87 2.42 -12.26
CA LEU A 151 6.69 1.88 -11.60
C LEU A 151 6.31 0.53 -12.18
N LYS A 152 5.89 -0.36 -11.31
CA LYS A 152 5.13 -1.55 -11.67
C LYS A 152 3.70 -1.33 -11.17
N GLU A 153 2.78 -1.21 -12.12
CA GLU A 153 1.38 -0.99 -11.79
C GLU A 153 0.62 -2.30 -11.60
N ARG A 154 -0.42 -2.24 -10.77
CA ARG A 154 -1.37 -3.31 -10.50
C ARG A 154 -2.19 -3.60 -11.75
N GLN A 155 -2.58 -4.85 -11.93
CA GLN A 155 -3.39 -5.26 -13.07
C GLN A 155 -4.84 -5.50 -12.64
N ALA A 156 -5.75 -4.73 -13.21
CA ALA A 156 -7.17 -4.92 -12.98
C ALA A 156 -7.62 -6.27 -13.58
N PHE A 157 -8.11 -7.16 -12.72
CA PHE A 157 -8.61 -8.49 -13.03
C PHE A 157 -10.12 -8.51 -13.24
N GLY A 158 -10.85 -7.69 -12.48
CA GLY A 158 -12.30 -7.64 -12.53
C GLY A 158 -12.88 -6.41 -11.87
N ILE A 159 -14.17 -6.25 -12.01
CA ILE A 159 -14.96 -5.23 -11.32
C ILE A 159 -15.71 -5.91 -10.18
N TRP A 160 -15.60 -5.40 -8.98
CA TRP A 160 -16.36 -5.86 -7.82
C TRP A 160 -17.42 -4.86 -7.43
N GLN A 161 -18.66 -5.36 -7.35
CA GLN A 161 -19.80 -4.60 -6.86
C GLN A 161 -20.16 -5.03 -5.45
N HIS A 162 -20.02 -4.10 -4.51
CA HIS A 162 -20.43 -4.26 -3.11
C HIS A 162 -21.43 -3.17 -2.73
N GLY A 163 -22.70 -3.55 -2.61
CA GLY A 163 -23.79 -2.57 -2.48
C GLY A 163 -23.94 -1.72 -3.74
N SER A 164 -23.78 -0.39 -3.60
CA SER A 164 -23.81 0.55 -4.72
C SER A 164 -22.45 0.81 -5.35
N ASP A 165 -21.37 0.40 -4.67
CA ASP A 165 -20.02 0.78 -5.04
C ASP A 165 -19.40 -0.22 -6.00
N LEU A 166 -18.74 0.31 -7.03
CA LEU A 166 -17.99 -0.45 -8.02
C LEU A 166 -16.49 -0.16 -7.84
N SER A 167 -15.71 -1.20 -7.66
CA SER A 167 -14.26 -1.12 -7.50
C SER A 167 -13.54 -2.07 -8.45
N LEU A 168 -12.35 -1.68 -8.88
CA LEU A 168 -11.44 -2.56 -9.60
C LEU A 168 -10.68 -3.43 -8.60
N ILE A 169 -10.55 -4.71 -8.93
CA ILE A 169 -9.84 -5.69 -8.11
C ILE A 169 -8.73 -6.36 -8.87
N GLU A 170 -7.68 -6.75 -8.15
CA GLU A 170 -6.63 -7.65 -8.64
C GLU A 170 -7.08 -9.11 -8.58
N ARG A 171 -6.26 -10.00 -9.12
CA ARG A 171 -6.54 -11.44 -9.14
C ARG A 171 -6.60 -12.09 -7.75
N ASP A 172 -5.90 -11.52 -6.77
CA ASP A 172 -5.91 -11.98 -5.37
C ASP A 172 -7.12 -11.44 -4.57
N GLY A 173 -7.94 -10.58 -5.19
CA GLY A 173 -9.10 -9.93 -4.58
C GLY A 173 -8.80 -8.57 -3.94
N SER A 174 -7.54 -8.10 -3.98
CA SER A 174 -7.19 -6.78 -3.47
C SER A 174 -7.89 -5.68 -4.26
N VAL A 175 -8.44 -4.70 -3.57
CA VAL A 175 -9.07 -3.54 -4.20
C VAL A 175 -8.00 -2.56 -4.66
N ILE A 176 -8.03 -2.19 -5.94
CA ILE A 176 -7.12 -1.20 -6.52
C ILE A 176 -7.68 0.20 -6.32
N ALA A 177 -8.84 0.49 -6.93
CA ALA A 177 -9.45 1.81 -6.94
C ALA A 177 -10.94 1.71 -7.27
N PRO A 178 -11.74 2.74 -6.96
CA PRO A 178 -13.11 2.84 -7.45
C PRO A 178 -13.15 2.88 -8.99
N LEU A 179 -14.12 2.20 -9.58
CA LEU A 179 -14.34 2.24 -11.03
C LEU A 179 -14.81 3.64 -11.44
N ARG A 180 -13.98 4.37 -12.19
CA ARG A 180 -14.29 5.70 -12.71
C ARG A 180 -14.28 5.77 -14.23
N ASP A 181 -13.60 4.85 -14.88
CA ASP A 181 -13.34 4.86 -16.32
C ASP A 181 -14.01 3.68 -17.02
N ASN A 182 -14.69 3.97 -18.13
CA ASN A 182 -15.35 2.96 -18.96
C ASN A 182 -14.40 2.01 -19.69
N LYS A 183 -13.09 2.30 -19.74
CA LYS A 183 -12.11 1.40 -20.37
C LYS A 183 -12.05 0.03 -19.71
N PHE A 184 -12.45 -0.07 -18.46
CA PHE A 184 -12.53 -1.32 -17.71
C PHE A 184 -13.87 -2.05 -17.83
N ALA A 185 -14.85 -1.52 -18.59
CA ALA A 185 -16.18 -2.09 -18.69
C ALA A 185 -16.23 -3.49 -19.30
N SER A 186 -15.17 -3.92 -20.00
CA SER A 186 -15.02 -5.27 -20.56
C SER A 186 -14.55 -6.32 -19.53
N LEU A 187 -14.14 -5.89 -18.34
CA LEU A 187 -13.72 -6.81 -17.28
C LEU A 187 -14.93 -7.56 -16.69
N PRO A 188 -14.72 -8.78 -16.20
CA PRO A 188 -15.77 -9.54 -15.51
C PRO A 188 -16.31 -8.78 -14.30
N LEU A 189 -17.66 -8.77 -14.15
CA LEU A 189 -18.35 -8.15 -13.02
C LEU A 189 -18.66 -9.21 -11.97
N PHE A 190 -18.12 -9.03 -10.78
CA PHE A 190 -18.39 -9.84 -9.59
C PHE A 190 -19.25 -9.06 -8.60
N VAL A 191 -20.33 -9.66 -8.14
CA VAL A 191 -21.33 -8.99 -7.30
C VAL A 191 -21.47 -9.73 -5.98
N GLY A 192 -21.48 -8.99 -4.90
CA GLY A 192 -21.80 -9.50 -3.56
C GLY A 192 -20.59 -9.55 -2.63
N ARG A 193 -20.88 -9.95 -1.38
CA ARG A 193 -19.86 -10.05 -0.34
C ARG A 193 -18.96 -11.25 -0.62
N ASP A 194 -17.65 -11.10 -0.35
CA ASP A 194 -16.62 -12.12 -0.55
C ASP A 194 -16.49 -12.57 -2.03
N ALA A 195 -17.07 -11.82 -2.97
CA ALA A 195 -16.96 -12.12 -4.37
C ALA A 195 -15.56 -11.81 -4.91
N GLU A 196 -14.90 -10.79 -4.38
CA GLU A 196 -13.57 -10.34 -4.77
C GLU A 196 -12.50 -11.41 -4.55
N THR A 197 -12.50 -12.06 -3.41
CA THR A 197 -11.51 -13.10 -3.06
C THR A 197 -11.79 -14.43 -3.73
N ALA A 198 -13.08 -14.72 -3.98
CA ALA A 198 -13.53 -15.97 -4.59
C ALA A 198 -13.55 -15.91 -6.14
N ALA A 199 -13.32 -14.73 -6.74
CA ALA A 199 -13.44 -14.52 -8.18
C ALA A 199 -12.42 -15.33 -9.00
N ALA A 200 -11.14 -15.25 -8.65
CA ALA A 200 -10.10 -15.90 -9.44
C ALA A 200 -10.20 -17.43 -9.44
N PRO A 201 -10.33 -18.11 -8.28
CA PRO A 201 -10.52 -19.56 -8.26
C PRO A 201 -11.76 -20.02 -9.04
N PHE A 202 -12.83 -19.21 -9.02
CA PHE A 202 -14.04 -19.51 -9.78
C PHE A 202 -13.83 -19.35 -11.28
N LEU A 203 -13.20 -18.26 -11.74
CA LEU A 203 -12.90 -18.07 -13.15
C LEU A 203 -11.94 -19.12 -13.71
N ASP A 204 -11.04 -19.66 -12.89
CA ASP A 204 -10.16 -20.77 -13.28
C ASP A 204 -10.97 -22.05 -13.56
N GLN A 205 -12.02 -22.33 -12.79
CA GLN A 205 -12.94 -23.43 -13.10
C GLN A 205 -13.75 -23.18 -14.36
N MET A 206 -14.17 -21.92 -14.59
CA MET A 206 -14.90 -21.51 -15.79
C MET A 206 -14.05 -21.56 -17.07
N ALA A 207 -12.72 -21.61 -16.95
CA ALA A 207 -11.81 -21.71 -18.11
C ALA A 207 -12.07 -22.98 -18.96
N ASN A 208 -12.60 -24.04 -18.35
CA ASN A 208 -12.96 -25.28 -19.05
C ASN A 208 -14.31 -25.19 -19.80
N PHE A 209 -15.04 -24.08 -19.65
CA PHE A 209 -16.35 -23.86 -20.25
C PHE A 209 -16.42 -22.51 -21.00
N PRO A 210 -15.59 -22.30 -22.02
CA PRO A 210 -15.45 -20.99 -22.68
C PRO A 210 -16.75 -20.51 -23.34
N GLU A 211 -17.58 -21.43 -23.84
CA GLU A 211 -18.87 -21.11 -24.49
C GLU A 211 -19.87 -20.52 -23.49
N ILE A 212 -19.90 -21.04 -22.26
CA ILE A 212 -20.74 -20.50 -21.19
C ILE A 212 -20.15 -19.18 -20.68
N ARG A 213 -18.83 -19.17 -20.42
CA ARG A 213 -18.11 -18.02 -19.91
C ARG A 213 -18.28 -16.77 -20.76
N SER A 214 -18.22 -16.91 -22.09
CA SER A 214 -18.35 -15.79 -23.03
C SER A 214 -19.73 -15.11 -23.00
N ARG A 215 -20.74 -15.80 -22.48
CA ARG A 215 -22.12 -15.28 -22.35
C ARG A 215 -22.43 -14.71 -20.98
N VAL A 216 -21.50 -14.81 -20.01
CA VAL A 216 -21.74 -14.32 -18.65
C VAL A 216 -21.49 -12.82 -18.56
N LYS A 217 -22.51 -12.06 -18.19
CA LYS A 217 -22.47 -10.63 -17.94
C LYS A 217 -22.05 -10.31 -16.51
N ALA A 218 -22.52 -11.10 -15.53
CA ALA A 218 -22.19 -10.89 -14.13
C ALA A 218 -22.15 -12.22 -13.35
N TYR A 219 -21.22 -12.31 -12.43
CA TYR A 219 -21.02 -13.39 -11.49
C TYR A 219 -21.49 -12.94 -10.11
N VAL A 220 -22.60 -13.49 -9.64
CA VAL A 220 -23.23 -13.05 -8.36
C VAL A 220 -22.94 -14.07 -7.27
N ARG A 221 -22.25 -13.64 -6.23
CA ARG A 221 -21.94 -14.47 -5.07
C ARG A 221 -23.12 -14.48 -4.09
N ILE A 222 -23.72 -15.63 -3.89
CA ILE A 222 -24.89 -15.79 -3.03
C ILE A 222 -24.50 -16.43 -1.70
N ALA A 223 -24.77 -15.71 -0.61
CA ALA A 223 -24.53 -16.15 0.78
C ALA A 223 -23.07 -16.65 0.97
N GLU A 224 -22.10 -16.01 0.30
CA GLU A 224 -20.66 -16.26 0.41
C GLU A 224 -20.22 -17.70 0.07
N ARG A 225 -21.08 -18.49 -0.60
CA ARG A 225 -20.81 -19.91 -0.83
C ARG A 225 -21.09 -20.45 -2.23
N ARG A 226 -22.01 -19.86 -3.01
CA ARG A 226 -22.35 -20.31 -4.36
C ARG A 226 -22.37 -19.15 -5.32
N TRP A 227 -22.37 -19.50 -6.62
CA TRP A 227 -22.43 -18.52 -7.68
C TRP A 227 -23.71 -18.65 -8.49
N ASP A 228 -24.35 -17.55 -8.79
CA ASP A 228 -25.39 -17.41 -9.78
C ASP A 228 -24.78 -16.60 -10.95
N LEU A 229 -24.88 -17.13 -12.19
CA LEU A 229 -24.34 -16.49 -13.39
C LEU A 229 -25.48 -15.80 -14.12
N HIS A 230 -25.36 -14.51 -14.31
CA HIS A 230 -26.29 -13.73 -15.11
C HIS A 230 -25.77 -13.64 -16.54
N LEU A 231 -26.50 -14.23 -17.49
CA LEU A 231 -26.11 -14.23 -18.90
C LEU A 231 -26.53 -12.94 -19.59
N ASP A 232 -25.92 -12.64 -20.74
CA ASP A 232 -26.26 -11.55 -21.63
C ASP A 232 -27.71 -11.62 -22.16
N SER A 233 -28.22 -12.84 -22.33
CA SER A 233 -29.62 -13.13 -22.69
C SER A 233 -30.64 -12.83 -21.58
N GLY A 234 -30.19 -12.53 -20.35
CA GLY A 234 -31.03 -12.36 -19.17
C GLY A 234 -31.33 -13.66 -18.40
N VAL A 235 -30.90 -14.80 -18.89
CA VAL A 235 -31.03 -16.09 -18.19
C VAL A 235 -30.11 -16.14 -16.99
N VAL A 236 -30.59 -16.66 -15.85
CA VAL A 236 -29.81 -16.86 -14.62
C VAL A 236 -29.47 -18.34 -14.45
N LEU A 237 -28.19 -18.66 -14.34
CA LEU A 237 -27.73 -20.01 -14.00
C LEU A 237 -27.44 -20.08 -12.51
N ARG A 238 -28.19 -20.92 -11.77
CA ARG A 238 -27.98 -21.10 -10.33
C ARG A 238 -27.09 -22.33 -10.11
N LEU A 239 -25.84 -22.08 -9.69
CA LEU A 239 -24.85 -23.15 -9.50
C LEU A 239 -24.89 -23.74 -8.07
N PRO A 240 -24.48 -25.00 -7.88
CA PRO A 240 -24.29 -25.58 -6.56
C PRO A 240 -23.14 -24.93 -5.80
N SER A 241 -23.09 -25.10 -4.49
CA SER A 241 -21.95 -24.68 -3.67
C SER A 241 -20.75 -25.65 -3.73
N GLY A 242 -20.94 -26.84 -4.28
CA GLY A 242 -19.89 -27.85 -4.48
C GLY A 242 -19.65 -28.06 -5.97
N ASP A 243 -19.41 -29.23 -6.43
CA ASP A 243 -19.10 -29.72 -7.78
C ASP A 243 -19.63 -28.87 -8.97
N ILE A 244 -19.09 -27.67 -9.10
CA ILE A 244 -19.46 -26.70 -10.14
C ILE A 244 -19.13 -27.24 -11.52
N SER A 245 -18.00 -27.94 -11.65
CA SER A 245 -17.54 -28.48 -12.92
C SER A 245 -18.52 -29.51 -13.49
N ASN A 246 -19.07 -30.38 -12.65
CA ASN A 246 -20.08 -31.32 -13.10
C ASN A 246 -21.39 -30.61 -13.51
N ALA A 247 -21.84 -29.63 -12.71
CA ALA A 247 -23.03 -28.84 -13.04
C ALA A 247 -22.91 -28.12 -14.39
N LEU A 248 -21.77 -27.47 -14.63
CA LEU A 248 -21.47 -26.82 -15.91
C LEU A 248 -21.33 -27.83 -17.05
N GLY A 249 -20.77 -29.00 -16.78
CA GLY A 249 -20.70 -30.10 -17.77
C GLY A 249 -22.09 -30.63 -18.17
N VAL A 250 -23.03 -30.72 -17.21
CA VAL A 250 -24.44 -31.06 -17.51
C VAL A 250 -25.07 -29.99 -18.38
N LEU A 251 -24.88 -28.69 -18.00
CA LEU A 251 -25.42 -27.57 -18.77
C LEU A 251 -24.85 -27.54 -20.20
N ALA A 252 -23.55 -27.74 -20.38
CA ALA A 252 -22.91 -27.75 -21.71
C ALA A 252 -23.47 -28.86 -22.60
N ARG A 253 -23.74 -30.05 -22.06
CA ARG A 253 -24.41 -31.14 -22.79
C ARG A 253 -25.84 -30.78 -23.17
N LEU A 254 -26.61 -30.17 -22.24
CA LEU A 254 -27.97 -29.73 -22.53
C LEU A 254 -27.99 -28.61 -23.59
N GLU A 255 -27.08 -27.70 -23.52
CA GLU A 255 -26.97 -26.62 -24.54
C GLU A 255 -26.65 -27.20 -25.90
N LYS A 256 -25.66 -28.11 -26.02
CA LYS A 256 -25.27 -28.74 -27.25
C LYS A 256 -26.39 -29.60 -27.89
N SER A 257 -27.23 -30.27 -27.06
CA SER A 257 -28.27 -31.17 -27.56
C SER A 257 -29.61 -30.50 -27.77
N GLN A 258 -29.92 -29.44 -27.01
CA GLN A 258 -31.26 -28.87 -26.94
C GLN A 258 -31.31 -27.36 -27.07
N SER A 259 -30.16 -26.65 -27.14
CA SER A 259 -30.05 -25.19 -27.15
C SER A 259 -30.89 -24.53 -26.05
N VAL A 260 -30.70 -25.03 -24.83
CA VAL A 260 -31.56 -24.71 -23.71
C VAL A 260 -31.51 -23.22 -23.30
N LEU A 261 -30.35 -22.60 -23.48
CA LEU A 261 -30.12 -21.19 -23.16
C LEU A 261 -30.69 -20.20 -24.18
N GLU A 262 -31.13 -20.72 -25.35
CA GLU A 262 -31.78 -19.92 -26.41
C GLU A 262 -33.30 -19.98 -26.32
N ARG A 263 -33.82 -20.74 -25.37
CA ARG A 263 -35.26 -20.86 -25.14
C ARG A 263 -35.76 -19.70 -24.30
N ASP A 264 -37.08 -19.55 -24.32
CA ASP A 264 -37.77 -18.50 -23.51
C ASP A 264 -37.87 -18.90 -22.04
N ILE A 265 -36.67 -18.85 -21.37
CA ILE A 265 -36.48 -19.26 -19.97
C ILE A 265 -35.93 -18.12 -19.15
N ALA A 266 -36.27 -18.07 -17.89
CA ALA A 266 -35.76 -17.09 -16.91
C ALA A 266 -34.53 -17.60 -16.15
N ALA A 267 -34.53 -18.89 -15.79
CA ALA A 267 -33.39 -19.46 -15.08
C ALA A 267 -33.21 -20.96 -15.34
N VAL A 268 -31.97 -21.43 -15.16
CA VAL A 268 -31.62 -22.84 -15.07
C VAL A 268 -31.03 -23.12 -13.69
N ASP A 269 -31.67 -24.01 -12.95
CA ASP A 269 -31.24 -24.37 -11.61
C ASP A 269 -30.46 -25.70 -11.65
N LEU A 270 -29.17 -25.61 -11.37
CA LEU A 270 -28.20 -26.70 -11.37
C LEU A 270 -27.76 -27.09 -9.93
N ARG A 271 -28.44 -26.58 -8.91
CA ARG A 271 -28.06 -26.80 -7.50
C ARG A 271 -28.21 -28.24 -7.05
N LEU A 272 -29.11 -29.00 -7.68
CA LEU A 272 -29.34 -30.40 -7.37
C LEU A 272 -28.55 -31.26 -8.36
N SER A 273 -27.84 -32.26 -7.85
CA SER A 273 -27.00 -33.14 -8.67
C SER A 273 -27.79 -34.17 -9.46
N ASP A 274 -29.02 -34.48 -9.03
CA ASP A 274 -29.91 -35.53 -9.61
C ASP A 274 -30.84 -34.97 -10.70
N ARG A 275 -31.03 -33.66 -10.76
CA ARG A 275 -31.96 -33.03 -11.73
C ARG A 275 -31.56 -31.60 -12.07
N THR A 276 -31.89 -31.16 -13.29
CA THR A 276 -31.85 -29.77 -13.70
C THR A 276 -33.26 -29.24 -13.82
N THR A 277 -33.53 -28.10 -13.18
CA THR A 277 -34.85 -27.44 -13.26
C THR A 277 -34.74 -26.17 -14.07
N VAL A 278 -35.72 -25.94 -14.95
CA VAL A 278 -35.80 -24.76 -15.80
C VAL A 278 -36.99 -23.91 -15.37
N GLU A 279 -36.75 -22.65 -15.11
CA GLU A 279 -37.78 -21.64 -14.83
C GLU A 279 -38.14 -20.93 -16.14
N LEU A 280 -39.44 -20.91 -16.47
CA LEU A 280 -39.91 -20.24 -17.69
C LEU A 280 -40.03 -18.73 -17.45
N THR A 281 -39.93 -17.94 -18.52
CA THR A 281 -40.35 -16.54 -18.46
C THR A 281 -41.87 -16.46 -18.25
N THR A 282 -42.36 -15.36 -17.66
CA THR A 282 -43.79 -15.13 -17.45
C THR A 282 -44.62 -15.32 -18.75
N GLY A 283 -44.05 -14.93 -19.88
CA GLY A 283 -44.69 -15.10 -21.19
C GLY A 283 -44.77 -16.57 -21.62
N ALA A 284 -43.68 -17.32 -21.41
CA ALA A 284 -43.64 -18.75 -21.74
C ALA A 284 -44.55 -19.57 -20.82
N GLU A 285 -44.60 -19.21 -19.52
CA GLU A 285 -45.47 -19.84 -18.56
C GLU A 285 -46.96 -19.68 -18.94
N LYS A 286 -47.38 -18.46 -19.30
CA LYS A 286 -48.73 -18.18 -19.77
C LYS A 286 -49.08 -18.99 -21.03
N ARG A 287 -48.21 -19.00 -22.05
CA ARG A 287 -48.42 -19.81 -23.28
C ARG A 287 -48.54 -21.30 -22.96
N ARG A 288 -47.72 -21.81 -22.03
CA ARG A 288 -47.79 -23.20 -21.60
C ARG A 288 -49.11 -23.49 -20.91
N GLN A 289 -49.60 -22.63 -20.03
CA GLN A 289 -50.87 -22.79 -19.34
C GLN A 289 -52.04 -22.77 -20.29
N ASP A 290 -52.08 -21.80 -21.22
CA ASP A 290 -53.12 -21.73 -22.27
C ASP A 290 -53.15 -22.96 -23.13
N ALA A 291 -51.98 -23.54 -23.50
CA ALA A 291 -51.90 -24.79 -24.24
C ALA A 291 -52.41 -26.01 -23.43
N LEU A 292 -52.09 -26.08 -22.14
CA LEU A 292 -52.58 -27.15 -21.26
C LEU A 292 -54.10 -27.08 -21.11
N ASP A 293 -54.65 -25.88 -20.90
CA ASP A 293 -56.11 -25.67 -20.79
C ASP A 293 -56.82 -26.00 -22.09
N ALA A 294 -56.26 -25.62 -23.24
CA ALA A 294 -56.80 -25.99 -24.57
C ALA A 294 -56.81 -27.52 -24.74
N ARG A 295 -55.71 -28.21 -24.37
CA ARG A 295 -55.61 -29.66 -24.42
C ARG A 295 -56.60 -30.35 -23.51
N ALA A 296 -56.75 -29.84 -22.27
CA ALA A 296 -57.72 -30.36 -21.28
C ALA A 296 -59.15 -30.23 -21.82
N LYS A 297 -59.52 -29.09 -22.41
CA LYS A 297 -60.82 -28.87 -23.05
C LYS A 297 -61.05 -29.84 -24.24
N ALA A 298 -60.04 -30.02 -25.09
CA ALA A 298 -60.14 -30.96 -26.22
C ALA A 298 -60.33 -32.41 -25.77
N LEU A 299 -59.60 -32.87 -24.72
CA LEU A 299 -59.73 -34.19 -24.16
C LEU A 299 -61.13 -34.41 -23.52
N LYS A 300 -61.66 -33.41 -22.81
CA LYS A 300 -63.02 -33.47 -22.25
C LYS A 300 -64.07 -33.58 -23.32
N LYS A 301 -63.95 -32.75 -24.42
CA LYS A 301 -64.87 -32.82 -25.55
C LYS A 301 -64.82 -34.18 -26.27
N ALA A 302 -63.63 -34.75 -26.47
CA ALA A 302 -63.51 -36.09 -27.06
C ALA A 302 -64.15 -37.21 -26.19
N LYS A 303 -64.07 -37.08 -24.83
CA LYS A 303 -64.65 -38.03 -23.90
C LYS A 303 -66.18 -37.93 -23.83
N ASP A 304 -66.75 -36.74 -24.03
CA ASP A 304 -68.20 -36.50 -24.07
C ASP A 304 -68.86 -36.95 -25.40
N GLN A 305 -68.07 -37.25 -26.44
CA GLN A 305 -68.49 -37.71 -27.76
C GLN A 305 -68.40 -39.24 -27.95
N THR A 306 -67.92 -39.99 -26.96
CA THR A 306 -67.79 -41.46 -26.98
C THR A 306 -68.75 -42.06 -26.01
#